data_13b5aae827fafdfc96c70234b6d8a87b
#
_entry.id   13b5aae827fafdfc96c70234b6d8a87b
#
_cell.length_a   1.000
_cell.length_b   1.000
_cell.length_c   1.000
_cell.angle_alpha   90.00
_cell.angle_beta   90.00
_cell.angle_gamma   90.00
#
_symmetry.space_group_name_H-M   'P 1'
#
loop_
_entity.id
_entity.type
_entity.pdbx_description
1 polymer ?
#
loop_
_entity_poly.entity_id
_entity_poly.type
_entity_poly.pdbx_seq_one_letter_code
_entity_poly.pdbx_strand_id
1 'polypeptide(L)'
;MSNILYKYLDINGAKCMLGNQNLQFTNASQLNDPFDCHPKLIDYSNVPESKLQGWIPKEWWMKKDENDALNLRNETWLCSLSKVYDSLLMWSHYCYNHKGVCIGLDIDKVMQSVPPMFGTIYLKPFVIEVQYRNIIERPDAHQSVEDIFLYQWKTKAKEWQYEQEVRLVMQNPSAMYAAFTPEQAKQNKEIWDWKEIRHYMPLKAECFESIYLGVNIEQTEKEKITQLAKTLNPDIKIYQMEIDTARFNLISKLERNYELADYIDLFSNLHTNKQHGKSAPHKAIMLLSVINLISSQHITTNEIIYNEELEKCFLKNWKRYVKEVSIFKPKAGTPFWHLNSEPFWQLIPYEGGYMTIVKLQKGNPYSAGTIRKYIKYAVIDKELFLLLRDSSNRETLKRALINSMDMA
;
A
#
# COMPACT_ATOMS: atom_id res chain seq x y z
N MET A 1 15.76 14.57 -2.37
CA MET A 1 14.49 13.92 -2.03
C MET A 1 14.41 12.67 -2.88
N SER A 2 14.03 11.52 -2.31
CA SER A 2 13.87 10.28 -3.07
C SER A 2 12.73 10.44 -4.08
N ASN A 3 12.94 9.94 -5.31
CA ASN A 3 11.98 9.97 -6.40
C ASN A 3 11.07 8.73 -6.30
N ILE A 4 10.01 8.82 -5.48
CA ILE A 4 9.11 7.70 -5.23
C ILE A 4 7.94 7.73 -6.22
N LEU A 5 7.74 6.62 -6.92
CA LEU A 5 6.55 6.37 -7.74
C LEU A 5 5.81 5.12 -7.23
N TYR A 6 4.53 5.05 -7.55
CA TYR A 6 3.60 4.11 -6.93
C TYR A 6 3.03 3.12 -7.95
N LYS A 7 3.05 1.83 -7.60
CA LYS A 7 2.45 0.74 -8.38
C LYS A 7 1.22 0.19 -7.68
N TYR A 8 0.05 0.40 -8.28
CA TYR A 8 -1.21 -0.16 -7.81
C TYR A 8 -1.38 -1.58 -8.34
N LEU A 9 -1.77 -2.51 -7.47
CA LEU A 9 -1.85 -3.94 -7.77
C LEU A 9 -3.02 -4.60 -7.02
N ASP A 10 -3.59 -5.61 -7.60
CA ASP A 10 -4.38 -6.58 -6.84
C ASP A 10 -3.47 -7.42 -5.92
N ILE A 11 -4.07 -8.23 -5.05
CA ILE A 11 -3.32 -9.04 -4.07
C ILE A 11 -2.34 -10.01 -4.75
N ASN A 12 -2.75 -10.63 -5.85
CA ASN A 12 -1.91 -11.60 -6.55
C ASN A 12 -0.72 -10.91 -7.23
N GLY A 13 -0.96 -9.78 -7.89
CA GLY A 13 0.09 -8.95 -8.47
C GLY A 13 1.10 -8.47 -7.43
N ALA A 14 0.63 -8.04 -6.25
CA ALA A 14 1.50 -7.62 -5.15
C ALA A 14 2.35 -8.78 -4.61
N LYS A 15 1.75 -9.97 -4.40
CA LYS A 15 2.49 -11.17 -3.99
C LYS A 15 3.55 -11.58 -5.00
N CYS A 16 3.20 -11.54 -6.31
CA CYS A 16 4.15 -11.86 -7.38
C CYS A 16 5.31 -10.85 -7.39
N MET A 17 5.01 -9.56 -7.33
CA MET A 17 6.04 -8.52 -7.36
C MET A 17 6.99 -8.59 -6.16
N LEU A 18 6.46 -8.75 -4.95
CA LEU A 18 7.26 -8.85 -3.72
C LEU A 18 8.03 -10.19 -3.64
N GLY A 19 7.36 -11.31 -3.96
CA GLY A 19 7.95 -12.63 -3.88
C GLY A 19 9.04 -12.89 -4.93
N ASN A 20 8.84 -12.38 -6.15
CA ASN A 20 9.79 -12.55 -7.26
C ASN A 20 10.79 -11.38 -7.37
N GLN A 21 10.64 -10.32 -6.58
CA GLN A 21 11.49 -9.13 -6.61
C GLN A 21 11.68 -8.59 -8.03
N ASN A 22 10.58 -8.35 -8.72
CA ASN A 22 10.62 -7.89 -10.11
C ASN A 22 9.53 -6.87 -10.42
N LEU A 23 9.75 -6.11 -11.50
CA LEU A 23 8.81 -5.14 -12.04
C LEU A 23 8.33 -5.62 -13.41
N GLN A 24 7.01 -5.80 -13.56
CA GLN A 24 6.41 -6.22 -14.81
C GLN A 24 6.30 -5.06 -15.80
N PHE A 25 6.76 -5.30 -17.00
CA PHE A 25 6.53 -4.48 -18.18
C PHE A 25 5.55 -5.21 -19.09
N THR A 26 4.57 -4.50 -19.61
CA THR A 26 3.53 -5.03 -20.53
C THR A 26 3.71 -4.41 -21.90
N ASN A 27 3.57 -5.21 -22.97
CA ASN A 27 3.67 -4.71 -24.33
C ASN A 27 2.63 -3.60 -24.57
N ALA A 28 3.04 -2.53 -25.25
CA ALA A 28 2.18 -1.37 -25.49
C ALA A 28 0.90 -1.71 -26.28
N SER A 29 0.89 -2.78 -27.06
CA SER A 29 -0.30 -3.27 -27.78
C SER A 29 -1.38 -3.85 -26.85
N GLN A 30 -1.05 -4.14 -25.59
CA GLN A 30 -1.93 -4.80 -24.60
C GLN A 30 -2.46 -3.83 -23.54
N LEU A 31 -2.25 -2.51 -23.72
CA LEU A 31 -2.82 -1.51 -22.82
C LEU A 31 -4.34 -1.45 -22.95
N ASN A 32 -5.02 -1.14 -21.84
CA ASN A 32 -6.49 -1.15 -21.76
C ASN A 32 -7.17 0.00 -22.52
N ASP A 33 -6.50 1.14 -22.68
CA ASP A 33 -7.00 2.27 -23.47
C ASP A 33 -6.69 2.04 -24.95
N PRO A 34 -7.69 2.01 -25.86
CA PRO A 34 -7.49 1.78 -27.29
C PRO A 34 -6.68 2.91 -27.96
N PHE A 35 -6.67 4.11 -27.40
CA PHE A 35 -5.89 5.23 -27.91
C PHE A 35 -4.45 5.22 -27.41
N ASP A 36 -4.18 4.51 -26.33
CA ASP A 36 -2.87 4.56 -25.68
C ASP A 36 -1.77 4.01 -26.58
N CYS A 37 -0.72 4.81 -26.78
CA CYS A 37 0.39 4.50 -27.67
C CYS A 37 -0.04 4.16 -29.13
N HIS A 38 -1.22 4.64 -29.58
CA HIS A 38 -1.74 4.25 -30.88
C HIS A 38 -1.13 5.11 -32.01
N PRO A 39 -0.70 4.50 -33.17
CA PRO A 39 -0.13 5.24 -34.31
C PRO A 39 -1.03 6.36 -34.85
N LYS A 40 -2.35 6.21 -34.77
CA LYS A 40 -3.33 7.25 -35.21
C LYS A 40 -3.29 8.54 -34.43
N LEU A 41 -2.52 8.64 -33.35
CA LEU A 41 -2.23 9.91 -32.67
C LEU A 41 -1.36 10.85 -33.54
N ILE A 42 -0.77 10.36 -34.62
CA ILE A 42 0.18 11.06 -35.49
C ILE A 42 -0.44 11.21 -36.90
N ASP A 43 -0.06 12.28 -37.61
CA ASP A 43 -0.44 12.52 -39.00
C ASP A 43 0.71 12.11 -39.96
N TYR A 44 0.43 11.18 -40.85
CA TYR A 44 1.37 10.69 -41.85
C TYR A 44 1.07 11.25 -43.25
N SER A 45 0.12 12.21 -43.39
CA SER A 45 -0.36 12.68 -44.70
C SER A 45 0.66 13.51 -45.47
N ASN A 46 1.62 14.16 -44.81
CA ASN A 46 2.59 15.06 -45.40
C ASN A 46 3.89 14.34 -45.79
N VAL A 47 3.79 13.42 -46.75
CA VAL A 47 4.95 12.68 -47.26
C VAL A 47 5.94 13.65 -47.94
N PRO A 48 7.24 13.67 -47.56
CA PRO A 48 8.26 14.54 -48.17
C PRO A 48 8.38 14.35 -49.68
N GLU A 49 8.58 15.45 -50.41
CA GLU A 49 8.76 15.41 -51.86
C GLU A 49 9.91 14.50 -52.30
N SER A 50 10.97 14.39 -51.53
CA SER A 50 12.08 13.48 -51.77
C SER A 50 11.66 11.99 -51.88
N LYS A 51 10.62 11.59 -51.13
CA LYS A 51 10.02 10.25 -51.23
C LYS A 51 9.08 10.09 -52.43
N LEU A 52 8.56 11.23 -52.96
CA LEU A 52 7.60 11.23 -54.07
C LEU A 52 8.22 11.32 -55.46
N GLN A 53 9.56 11.47 -55.55
CA GLN A 53 10.29 11.56 -56.83
C GLN A 53 10.34 10.22 -57.61
N GLY A 54 9.89 9.14 -57.04
CA GLY A 54 9.82 7.80 -57.67
C GLY A 54 8.45 7.47 -58.17
N TRP A 55 8.27 6.21 -58.59
CA TRP A 55 7.00 5.65 -59.07
C TRP A 55 6.06 5.16 -57.97
N ILE A 56 6.50 5.24 -56.67
CA ILE A 56 5.73 4.76 -55.54
C ILE A 56 4.67 5.81 -55.14
N PRO A 57 3.38 5.43 -55.10
CA PRO A 57 2.30 6.37 -54.74
C PRO A 57 2.44 6.92 -53.32
N LYS A 58 1.91 8.13 -53.07
CA LYS A 58 1.91 8.80 -51.78
C LYS A 58 1.24 7.92 -50.69
N GLU A 59 0.12 7.29 -51.01
CA GLU A 59 -0.68 6.45 -50.13
C GLU A 59 0.13 5.24 -49.61
N TRP A 60 1.06 4.73 -50.44
CA TRP A 60 1.94 3.63 -50.01
C TRP A 60 2.92 4.12 -48.91
N TRP A 61 3.50 5.30 -49.06
CA TRP A 61 4.39 5.88 -48.08
C TRP A 61 3.66 6.17 -46.78
N MET A 62 2.45 6.79 -46.82
CA MET A 62 1.62 7.05 -45.65
C MET A 62 1.36 5.76 -44.87
N LYS A 63 0.93 4.69 -45.58
CA LYS A 63 0.64 3.40 -44.98
C LYS A 63 1.90 2.72 -44.42
N LYS A 64 3.03 2.87 -45.11
CA LYS A 64 4.33 2.37 -44.63
C LYS A 64 4.72 3.03 -43.32
N ASP A 65 4.69 4.34 -43.24
CA ASP A 65 5.11 5.11 -42.05
C ASP A 65 4.16 4.83 -40.86
N GLU A 66 2.85 4.68 -41.07
CA GLU A 66 1.90 4.24 -40.07
C GLU A 66 2.19 2.81 -39.58
N ASN A 67 2.53 1.89 -40.49
CA ASN A 67 2.91 0.51 -40.14
C ASN A 67 4.23 0.45 -39.38
N ASP A 68 5.22 1.32 -39.70
CA ASP A 68 6.47 1.40 -38.98
C ASP A 68 6.23 1.86 -37.52
N ALA A 69 5.33 2.84 -37.31
CA ALA A 69 4.91 3.27 -35.97
C ALA A 69 4.12 2.17 -35.22
N LEU A 70 3.30 1.38 -35.91
CA LEU A 70 2.61 0.24 -35.34
C LEU A 70 3.60 -0.86 -34.92
N ASN A 71 4.59 -1.16 -35.73
CA ASN A 71 5.65 -2.10 -35.42
C ASN A 71 6.44 -1.64 -34.19
N LEU A 72 6.78 -0.36 -34.12
CA LEU A 72 7.44 0.21 -32.96
C LEU A 72 6.61 0.08 -31.69
N ARG A 73 5.29 0.30 -31.75
CA ARG A 73 4.37 0.04 -30.63
C ARG A 73 4.44 -1.42 -30.18
N ASN A 74 4.42 -2.36 -31.12
CA ASN A 74 4.48 -3.80 -30.84
C ASN A 74 5.83 -4.25 -30.27
N GLU A 75 6.88 -3.45 -30.48
CA GLU A 75 8.23 -3.70 -29.94
C GLU A 75 8.57 -2.79 -28.74
N THR A 76 7.55 -2.27 -28.06
CA THR A 76 7.67 -1.41 -26.89
C THR A 76 6.94 -2.04 -25.71
N TRP A 77 7.57 -2.04 -24.54
CA TRP A 77 7.02 -2.49 -23.26
C TRP A 77 7.02 -1.36 -22.25
N LEU A 78 5.94 -1.28 -21.52
CA LEU A 78 5.69 -0.18 -20.56
C LEU A 78 5.42 -0.74 -19.17
N CYS A 79 5.94 -0.04 -18.15
CA CYS A 79 5.49 -0.16 -16.79
C CYS A 79 4.89 1.17 -16.35
N SER A 80 3.58 1.21 -16.14
CA SER A 80 2.86 2.38 -15.65
C SER A 80 2.96 2.47 -14.14
N LEU A 81 3.38 3.63 -13.65
CA LEU A 81 3.48 4.02 -12.26
C LEU A 81 2.70 5.32 -12.04
N SER A 82 2.35 5.65 -10.81
CA SER A 82 1.65 6.88 -10.45
C SER A 82 2.51 7.78 -9.58
N LYS A 83 2.30 9.09 -9.63
CA LYS A 83 2.90 10.05 -8.69
C LYS A 83 2.21 10.08 -7.33
N VAL A 84 1.02 9.47 -7.21
CA VAL A 84 0.19 9.51 -6.00
C VAL A 84 -0.21 8.10 -5.55
N TYR A 85 -0.37 7.91 -4.24
CA TYR A 85 -0.77 6.63 -3.62
C TYR A 85 -2.22 6.65 -3.09
N ASP A 86 -2.89 7.79 -3.10
CA ASP A 86 -4.17 8.03 -2.43
C ASP A 86 -5.35 8.27 -3.38
N SER A 87 -5.15 8.10 -4.70
CA SER A 87 -6.20 8.31 -5.72
C SER A 87 -7.32 7.26 -5.58
N LEU A 88 -8.56 7.70 -5.23
CA LEU A 88 -9.74 6.84 -5.08
C LEU A 88 -10.02 5.98 -6.32
N LEU A 89 -9.87 6.57 -7.51
CA LEU A 89 -10.12 5.86 -8.76
C LEU A 89 -9.05 4.82 -9.04
N MET A 90 -7.77 5.10 -8.75
CA MET A 90 -6.69 4.11 -8.86
C MET A 90 -6.91 2.91 -7.94
N TRP A 91 -7.33 3.16 -6.70
CA TRP A 91 -7.66 2.11 -5.74
C TRP A 91 -8.86 1.26 -6.19
N SER A 92 -9.85 1.90 -6.80
CA SER A 92 -11.02 1.20 -7.34
C SER A 92 -10.68 0.32 -8.54
N HIS A 93 -9.96 0.89 -9.52
CA HIS A 93 -9.70 0.25 -10.82
C HIS A 93 -8.58 -0.80 -10.76
N TYR A 94 -7.47 -0.50 -10.08
CA TYR A 94 -6.25 -1.30 -10.13
C TYR A 94 -5.98 -2.13 -8.87
N CYS A 95 -6.66 -1.82 -7.75
CA CYS A 95 -6.54 -2.54 -6.49
C CYS A 95 -7.79 -3.36 -6.13
N TYR A 96 -8.52 -3.85 -7.12
CA TYR A 96 -9.68 -4.72 -6.93
C TYR A 96 -10.65 -4.15 -5.87
N ASN A 97 -11.21 -2.96 -6.14
CA ASN A 97 -12.15 -2.26 -5.23
C ASN A 97 -11.57 -2.04 -3.82
N HIS A 98 -10.39 -1.44 -3.74
CA HIS A 98 -9.69 -1.11 -2.49
C HIS A 98 -9.26 -2.33 -1.64
N LYS A 99 -9.23 -3.54 -2.22
CA LYS A 99 -8.76 -4.77 -1.55
C LYS A 99 -7.29 -5.08 -1.79
N GLY A 100 -6.68 -4.44 -2.78
CA GLY A 100 -5.31 -4.66 -3.21
C GLY A 100 -4.27 -3.86 -2.41
N VAL A 101 -3.14 -3.61 -3.06
CA VAL A 101 -1.95 -3.00 -2.47
C VAL A 101 -1.39 -1.94 -3.43
N CYS A 102 -0.86 -0.84 -2.89
CA CYS A 102 -0.07 0.10 -3.64
C CYS A 102 1.38 0.07 -3.11
N ILE A 103 2.36 -0.10 -3.99
CA ILE A 103 3.78 -0.27 -3.64
C ILE A 103 4.54 0.98 -4.07
N GLY A 104 5.21 1.65 -3.14
CA GLY A 104 6.11 2.77 -3.39
C GLY A 104 7.50 2.28 -3.73
N LEU A 105 8.02 2.73 -4.88
CA LEU A 105 9.32 2.38 -5.43
C LEU A 105 10.22 3.60 -5.51
N ASP A 106 11.44 3.48 -5.03
CA ASP A 106 12.50 4.47 -5.27
C ASP A 106 13.04 4.29 -6.69
N ILE A 107 12.65 5.19 -7.60
CA ILE A 107 12.96 5.07 -9.03
C ILE A 107 14.46 5.21 -9.31
N ASP A 108 15.18 5.98 -8.53
CA ASP A 108 16.63 6.12 -8.71
C ASP A 108 17.32 4.77 -8.43
N LYS A 109 16.88 4.03 -7.41
CA LYS A 109 17.37 2.68 -7.13
C LYS A 109 16.86 1.65 -8.15
N VAL A 110 15.61 1.77 -8.61
CA VAL A 110 15.09 0.93 -9.70
C VAL A 110 15.97 1.06 -10.94
N MET A 111 16.32 2.29 -11.34
CA MET A 111 17.19 2.53 -12.51
C MET A 111 18.63 2.04 -12.32
N GLN A 112 19.10 1.92 -11.07
CA GLN A 112 20.40 1.33 -10.74
C GLN A 112 20.36 -0.21 -10.72
N SER A 113 19.17 -0.81 -10.55
CA SER A 113 18.98 -2.27 -10.53
C SER A 113 18.95 -2.90 -11.91
N VAL A 114 18.88 -2.10 -12.97
CA VAL A 114 18.85 -2.60 -14.36
C VAL A 114 20.12 -3.41 -14.64
N PRO A 115 20.01 -4.69 -14.99
CA PRO A 115 21.16 -5.53 -15.27
C PRO A 115 21.91 -5.02 -16.52
N PRO A 116 23.25 -5.15 -16.57
CA PRO A 116 24.00 -4.85 -17.78
C PRO A 116 23.59 -5.81 -18.90
N MET A 117 23.33 -5.25 -20.07
CA MET A 117 23.26 -6.02 -21.33
C MET A 117 24.60 -5.86 -22.05
N PHE A 118 25.14 -6.97 -22.58
CA PHE A 118 26.40 -6.94 -23.36
C PHE A 118 27.59 -6.28 -22.64
N GLY A 119 27.88 -6.73 -21.42
CA GLY A 119 29.04 -6.26 -20.65
C GLY A 119 28.89 -4.85 -20.08
N THR A 120 28.96 -3.81 -20.89
CA THR A 120 28.86 -2.40 -20.48
C THR A 120 27.62 -1.66 -20.97
N ILE A 121 26.84 -2.28 -21.86
CA ILE A 121 25.61 -1.67 -22.38
C ILE A 121 24.43 -2.04 -21.47
N TYR A 122 23.78 -1.03 -20.92
CA TYR A 122 22.59 -1.17 -20.09
C TYR A 122 21.36 -0.81 -20.90
N LEU A 123 20.37 -1.70 -20.94
CA LEU A 123 19.06 -1.38 -21.46
C LEU A 123 18.25 -0.69 -20.37
N LYS A 124 18.55 0.60 -20.16
CA LYS A 124 17.80 1.39 -19.18
C LYS A 124 16.45 1.78 -19.76
N PRO A 125 15.37 1.59 -18.99
CA PRO A 125 14.07 2.16 -19.35
C PRO A 125 14.16 3.68 -19.50
N PHE A 126 13.40 4.24 -20.44
CA PHE A 126 13.16 5.68 -20.48
C PHE A 126 12.09 6.01 -19.43
N VAL A 127 12.24 7.15 -18.73
CA VAL A 127 11.22 7.66 -17.82
C VAL A 127 10.43 8.74 -18.54
N ILE A 128 9.13 8.54 -18.68
CA ILE A 128 8.24 9.46 -19.43
C ILE A 128 7.08 9.86 -18.54
N GLU A 129 6.84 11.16 -18.38
CA GLU A 129 5.61 11.68 -17.78
C GLU A 129 4.49 11.76 -18.81
N VAL A 130 3.31 11.21 -18.48
CA VAL A 130 2.15 11.24 -19.38
C VAL A 130 1.54 12.65 -19.42
N GLN A 131 1.24 13.11 -20.63
CA GLN A 131 0.55 14.36 -20.90
C GLN A 131 -0.91 14.05 -21.26
N TYR A 132 -1.83 14.64 -20.50
CA TYR A 132 -3.26 14.43 -20.69
C TYR A 132 -3.87 15.50 -21.58
N ARG A 133 -4.63 15.10 -22.60
CA ARG A 133 -5.21 15.99 -23.61
C ARG A 133 -6.70 15.73 -23.83
N ASN A 134 -7.45 16.78 -24.12
CA ASN A 134 -8.88 16.67 -24.50
C ASN A 134 -9.08 16.30 -25.97
N ILE A 135 -8.11 16.66 -26.82
CA ILE A 135 -8.15 16.47 -28.27
C ILE A 135 -6.85 15.84 -28.75
N ILE A 136 -6.91 15.08 -29.83
CA ILE A 136 -5.74 14.54 -30.50
C ILE A 136 -5.23 15.60 -31.48
N GLU A 137 -4.06 16.19 -31.21
CA GLU A 137 -3.46 17.25 -32.04
C GLU A 137 -2.88 16.72 -33.36
N ARG A 138 -2.55 15.43 -33.42
CA ARG A 138 -1.99 14.75 -34.61
C ARG A 138 -0.80 15.48 -35.23
N PRO A 139 0.33 15.56 -34.51
CA PRO A 139 1.52 16.20 -35.08
C PRO A 139 1.94 15.50 -36.36
N ASP A 140 2.46 16.29 -37.30
CA ASP A 140 2.95 15.80 -38.60
C ASP A 140 4.21 14.94 -38.42
N ALA A 141 4.17 13.71 -38.90
CA ALA A 141 5.27 12.75 -38.79
C ALA A 141 6.59 13.21 -39.44
N HIS A 142 6.52 14.14 -40.40
CA HIS A 142 7.66 14.54 -41.22
C HIS A 142 8.11 15.99 -40.97
N GLN A 143 7.30 16.81 -40.36
CA GLN A 143 7.55 18.25 -40.16
C GLN A 143 7.60 18.67 -38.68
N SER A 144 7.19 17.80 -37.79
CA SER A 144 7.19 18.12 -36.35
C SER A 144 8.64 18.21 -35.83
N VAL A 145 8.90 19.25 -35.04
CA VAL A 145 10.14 19.38 -34.28
C VAL A 145 10.18 18.45 -33.07
N GLU A 146 8.98 18.02 -32.62
CA GLU A 146 8.85 17.09 -31.51
C GLU A 146 9.19 15.66 -31.95
N ASP A 147 9.82 14.89 -31.06
CA ASP A 147 9.97 13.46 -31.26
C ASP A 147 8.59 12.80 -31.33
N ILE A 148 8.21 12.37 -32.53
CA ILE A 148 6.89 11.78 -32.82
C ILE A 148 6.63 10.53 -32.02
N PHE A 149 7.67 9.72 -31.81
CA PHE A 149 7.53 8.50 -31.01
C PHE A 149 7.34 8.84 -29.53
N LEU A 150 8.05 9.87 -29.02
CA LEU A 150 7.84 10.35 -27.66
C LEU A 150 6.42 10.91 -27.50
N TYR A 151 5.88 11.61 -28.49
CA TYR A 151 4.48 12.09 -28.47
C TYR A 151 3.50 10.93 -28.35
N GLN A 152 3.69 9.85 -29.13
CA GLN A 152 2.86 8.65 -29.12
C GLN A 152 2.84 7.97 -27.73
N TRP A 153 3.95 7.96 -27.01
CA TRP A 153 4.05 7.29 -25.70
C TRP A 153 3.69 8.14 -24.50
N LYS A 154 3.70 9.46 -24.63
CA LYS A 154 3.39 10.36 -23.51
C LYS A 154 1.95 10.89 -23.57
N THR A 155 1.22 10.75 -24.68
CA THR A 155 -0.11 11.33 -24.85
C THR A 155 -1.21 10.35 -24.45
N LYS A 156 -2.12 10.81 -23.58
CA LYS A 156 -3.27 10.04 -23.09
C LYS A 156 -4.50 10.94 -22.97
N ALA A 157 -5.70 10.36 -23.06
CA ALA A 157 -6.95 11.07 -22.88
C ALA A 157 -7.07 11.68 -21.46
N LYS A 158 -7.67 12.86 -21.35
CA LYS A 158 -7.77 13.61 -20.09
C LYS A 158 -8.57 12.88 -19.01
N GLU A 159 -9.48 12.01 -19.40
CA GLU A 159 -10.27 11.16 -18.51
C GLU A 159 -9.38 10.30 -17.60
N TRP A 160 -8.16 9.99 -18.01
CA TRP A 160 -7.18 9.23 -17.24
C TRP A 160 -6.26 10.09 -16.36
N GLN A 161 -6.47 11.42 -16.29
CA GLN A 161 -5.58 12.34 -15.56
C GLN A 161 -5.46 12.01 -14.06
N TYR A 162 -6.43 11.33 -13.47
CA TYR A 162 -6.38 10.89 -12.08
C TYR A 162 -5.28 9.86 -11.80
N GLU A 163 -4.72 9.24 -12.83
CA GLU A 163 -3.61 8.29 -12.70
C GLU A 163 -2.28 8.99 -12.40
N GLN A 164 -2.11 10.26 -12.81
CA GLN A 164 -0.85 11.00 -12.72
C GLN A 164 0.34 10.13 -13.12
N GLU A 165 0.20 9.53 -14.32
CA GLU A 165 1.03 8.43 -14.79
C GLU A 165 2.45 8.86 -15.16
N VAL A 166 3.41 8.07 -14.70
CA VAL A 166 4.79 8.06 -15.16
C VAL A 166 5.10 6.68 -15.70
N ARG A 167 5.68 6.60 -16.90
CA ARG A 167 5.99 5.35 -17.58
C ARG A 167 7.47 5.06 -17.54
N LEU A 168 7.83 3.83 -17.23
CA LEU A 168 9.11 3.26 -17.59
C LEU A 168 8.93 2.54 -18.92
N VAL A 169 9.67 2.94 -19.95
CA VAL A 169 9.52 2.45 -21.32
C VAL A 169 10.76 1.71 -21.74
N MET A 170 10.60 0.50 -22.23
CA MET A 170 11.66 -0.30 -22.87
C MET A 170 11.31 -0.61 -24.31
N GLN A 171 12.28 -0.47 -25.18
CA GLN A 171 12.15 -0.84 -26.59
C GLN A 171 13.06 -2.02 -26.92
N ASN A 172 12.61 -2.84 -27.88
CA ASN A 172 13.45 -3.88 -28.45
C ASN A 172 14.71 -3.25 -29.09
N PRO A 173 15.92 -3.57 -28.61
CA PRO A 173 17.15 -3.00 -29.18
C PRO A 173 17.34 -3.33 -30.65
N SER A 174 16.84 -4.48 -31.14
CA SER A 174 16.94 -4.84 -32.55
C SER A 174 16.14 -3.92 -33.47
N ALA A 175 15.10 -3.26 -32.96
CA ALA A 175 14.36 -2.24 -33.71
C ALA A 175 15.17 -0.93 -33.88
N MET A 176 16.07 -0.64 -32.94
CA MET A 176 16.90 0.56 -32.97
C MET A 176 18.29 0.36 -33.61
N TYR A 177 18.80 -0.88 -33.63
CA TYR A 177 20.16 -1.18 -34.10
C TYR A 177 20.13 -2.39 -35.05
N ALA A 178 20.23 -2.12 -36.33
CA ALA A 178 20.42 -3.15 -37.36
C ALA A 178 21.80 -3.87 -37.29
N ALA A 179 22.52 -3.77 -36.16
CA ALA A 179 23.93 -4.11 -36.04
C ALA A 179 24.30 -5.02 -34.86
N PHE A 180 23.38 -5.89 -34.39
CA PHE A 180 23.83 -6.94 -33.46
C PHE A 180 24.53 -8.08 -34.19
N THR A 181 25.66 -8.54 -33.66
CA THR A 181 26.24 -9.81 -34.10
C THR A 181 25.28 -10.97 -33.77
N PRO A 182 25.36 -12.12 -34.46
CA PRO A 182 24.56 -13.28 -34.12
C PRO A 182 24.66 -13.73 -32.66
N GLU A 183 25.85 -13.61 -32.06
CA GLU A 183 26.13 -13.89 -30.65
C GLU A 183 25.41 -12.94 -29.73
N GLN A 184 25.45 -11.62 -30.01
CA GLN A 184 24.74 -10.60 -29.25
C GLN A 184 23.22 -10.77 -29.33
N ALA A 185 22.70 -11.11 -30.52
CA ALA A 185 21.28 -11.41 -30.72
C ALA A 185 20.84 -12.64 -29.91
N LYS A 186 21.68 -13.67 -29.82
CA LYS A 186 21.41 -14.87 -29.02
C LYS A 186 21.40 -14.55 -27.51
N GLN A 187 22.41 -13.85 -27.01
CA GLN A 187 22.46 -13.42 -25.61
C GLN A 187 21.28 -12.50 -25.23
N ASN A 188 20.89 -11.60 -26.13
CA ASN A 188 19.73 -10.74 -25.94
C ASN A 188 18.44 -11.56 -25.77
N LYS A 189 18.29 -12.61 -26.58
CA LYS A 189 17.13 -13.52 -26.50
C LYS A 189 17.11 -14.34 -25.21
N GLU A 190 18.27 -14.71 -24.65
CA GLU A 190 18.38 -15.44 -23.40
C GLU A 190 17.98 -14.55 -22.19
N ILE A 191 18.21 -13.24 -22.25
CA ILE A 191 17.84 -12.28 -21.20
C ILE A 191 16.39 -11.83 -21.35
N TRP A 192 15.98 -11.51 -22.58
CA TRP A 192 14.64 -10.97 -22.91
C TRP A 192 14.11 -11.63 -24.17
N ASP A 193 13.05 -12.44 -24.04
CA ASP A 193 12.30 -12.88 -25.23
C ASP A 193 11.33 -11.78 -25.65
N TRP A 194 11.75 -10.94 -26.60
CA TRP A 194 10.98 -9.82 -27.15
C TRP A 194 9.67 -10.22 -27.85
N LYS A 195 9.37 -11.51 -27.92
CA LYS A 195 8.07 -12.02 -28.41
C LYS A 195 7.05 -12.14 -27.28
N GLU A 196 7.52 -12.14 -26.03
CA GLU A 196 6.64 -12.24 -24.89
C GLU A 196 5.88 -10.93 -24.65
N ILE A 197 4.60 -11.05 -24.32
CA ILE A 197 3.72 -9.92 -24.01
C ILE A 197 4.16 -9.20 -22.71
N ARG A 198 4.80 -9.92 -21.79
CA ARG A 198 5.23 -9.44 -20.50
C ARG A 198 6.70 -9.72 -20.26
N HIS A 199 7.40 -8.72 -19.77
CA HIS A 199 8.76 -8.86 -19.28
C HIS A 199 8.86 -8.49 -17.81
N TYR A 200 9.82 -9.09 -17.11
CA TYR A 200 10.00 -8.91 -15.68
C TYR A 200 11.42 -8.45 -15.40
N MET A 201 11.57 -7.19 -15.06
CA MET A 201 12.86 -6.61 -14.68
C MET A 201 13.14 -6.92 -13.20
N PRO A 202 14.26 -7.59 -12.86
CA PRO A 202 14.61 -7.86 -11.47
C PRO A 202 14.86 -6.56 -10.72
N LEU A 203 14.42 -6.51 -9.47
CA LEU A 203 14.62 -5.41 -8.55
C LEU A 203 15.43 -5.87 -7.34
N LYS A 204 16.26 -4.99 -6.80
CA LYS A 204 16.85 -5.17 -5.49
C LYS A 204 15.86 -4.81 -4.38
N ALA A 205 16.02 -5.40 -3.21
CA ALA A 205 15.16 -5.16 -2.04
C ALA A 205 15.06 -3.66 -1.67
N GLU A 206 16.15 -2.93 -1.81
CA GLU A 206 16.24 -1.49 -1.53
C GLU A 206 15.43 -0.58 -2.46
N CYS A 207 14.90 -1.13 -3.57
CA CYS A 207 13.98 -0.41 -4.46
C CYS A 207 12.59 -0.23 -3.83
N PHE A 208 12.20 -1.15 -2.94
CA PHE A 208 10.91 -1.16 -2.28
C PHE A 208 10.95 -0.26 -1.05
N GLU A 209 10.30 0.90 -1.12
CA GLU A 209 10.33 1.91 -0.06
C GLU A 209 9.13 1.79 0.89
N SER A 210 7.94 1.53 0.34
CA SER A 210 6.71 1.53 1.13
C SER A 210 5.62 0.63 0.53
N ILE A 211 4.75 0.14 1.41
CA ILE A 211 3.55 -0.63 1.08
C ILE A 211 2.33 0.10 1.65
N TYR A 212 1.32 0.30 0.82
CA TYR A 212 0.03 0.84 1.23
C TYR A 212 -1.01 -0.28 1.08
N LEU A 213 -1.65 -0.66 2.17
CA LEU A 213 -2.66 -1.72 2.24
C LEU A 213 -4.04 -1.13 2.04
N GLY A 214 -4.83 -1.67 1.13
CA GLY A 214 -6.15 -1.13 0.78
C GLY A 214 -7.13 -1.11 1.96
N VAL A 215 -8.08 -0.17 1.95
CA VAL A 215 -9.09 0.01 3.00
C VAL A 215 -9.89 -1.28 3.25
N ASN A 216 -10.17 -2.04 2.19
CA ASN A 216 -10.99 -3.26 2.23
C ASN A 216 -10.15 -4.55 2.16
N ILE A 217 -8.85 -4.48 2.42
CA ILE A 217 -7.97 -5.67 2.39
C ILE A 217 -8.40 -6.67 3.47
N GLU A 218 -8.43 -7.96 3.11
CA GLU A 218 -8.71 -9.02 4.06
C GLU A 218 -7.55 -9.22 5.02
N GLN A 219 -7.84 -9.45 6.31
CA GLN A 219 -6.82 -9.54 7.35
C GLN A 219 -5.76 -10.61 7.06
N THR A 220 -6.17 -11.78 6.53
CA THR A 220 -5.25 -12.85 6.14
C THR A 220 -4.31 -12.47 5.01
N GLU A 221 -4.76 -11.64 4.07
CA GLU A 221 -3.97 -11.14 2.96
C GLU A 221 -3.04 -10.01 3.40
N LYS A 222 -3.51 -9.12 4.28
CA LYS A 222 -2.70 -8.11 4.95
C LYS A 222 -1.49 -8.74 5.64
N GLU A 223 -1.71 -9.79 6.46
CA GLU A 223 -0.64 -10.50 7.18
C GLU A 223 0.41 -11.10 6.22
N LYS A 224 -0.05 -11.77 5.14
CA LYS A 224 0.85 -12.35 4.13
C LYS A 224 1.67 -11.30 3.39
N ILE A 225 1.04 -10.21 2.95
CA ILE A 225 1.74 -9.10 2.27
C ILE A 225 2.76 -8.45 3.21
N THR A 226 2.37 -8.18 4.46
CA THR A 226 3.25 -7.62 5.48
C THR A 226 4.46 -8.52 5.71
N GLN A 227 4.26 -9.83 5.85
CA GLN A 227 5.33 -10.79 6.02
C GLN A 227 6.27 -10.83 4.81
N LEU A 228 5.73 -10.90 3.58
CA LEU A 228 6.53 -10.87 2.35
C LEU A 228 7.36 -9.58 2.26
N ALA A 229 6.74 -8.42 2.50
CA ALA A 229 7.40 -7.13 2.44
C ALA A 229 8.54 -7.02 3.47
N LYS A 230 8.31 -7.44 4.72
CA LYS A 230 9.33 -7.42 5.79
C LYS A 230 10.45 -8.44 5.57
N THR A 231 10.15 -9.59 4.97
CA THR A 231 11.16 -10.58 4.58
C THR A 231 12.06 -10.02 3.48
N LEU A 232 11.48 -9.28 2.53
CA LEU A 232 12.19 -8.64 1.44
C LEU A 232 13.07 -7.48 1.93
N ASN A 233 12.48 -6.57 2.67
CA ASN A 233 13.14 -5.39 3.22
C ASN A 233 12.62 -5.13 4.66
N PRO A 234 13.41 -5.44 5.71
CA PRO A 234 12.99 -5.23 7.11
C PRO A 234 12.61 -3.78 7.43
N ASP A 235 13.23 -2.80 6.74
CA ASP A 235 13.01 -1.37 6.97
C ASP A 235 11.85 -0.79 6.15
N ILE A 236 11.17 -1.61 5.34
CA ILE A 236 10.06 -1.15 4.50
C ILE A 236 8.93 -0.58 5.36
N LYS A 237 8.42 0.59 4.98
CA LYS A 237 7.31 1.24 5.67
C LYS A 237 5.99 0.64 5.17
N ILE A 238 5.14 0.23 6.09
CA ILE A 238 3.83 -0.34 5.78
C ILE A 238 2.75 0.60 6.31
N TYR A 239 1.80 0.95 5.45
CA TYR A 239 0.71 1.85 5.76
C TYR A 239 -0.63 1.15 5.53
N GLN A 240 -1.58 1.34 6.44
CA GLN A 240 -2.98 1.03 6.23
C GLN A 240 -3.68 2.25 5.64
N MET A 241 -4.39 2.09 4.53
CA MET A 241 -5.27 3.13 4.01
C MET A 241 -6.57 3.16 4.81
N GLU A 242 -6.99 4.36 5.19
CA GLU A 242 -8.22 4.60 5.95
C GLU A 242 -9.07 5.66 5.23
N ILE A 243 -10.38 5.65 5.49
CA ILE A 243 -11.30 6.68 4.97
C ILE A 243 -11.12 7.95 5.80
N ASP A 244 -10.87 9.08 5.13
CA ASP A 244 -10.92 10.39 5.78
C ASP A 244 -12.38 10.69 6.18
N THR A 245 -12.63 10.97 7.44
CA THR A 245 -13.98 11.24 7.96
C THR A 245 -14.47 12.66 7.68
N ALA A 246 -13.59 13.54 7.20
CA ALA A 246 -13.91 14.94 6.92
C ALA A 246 -13.97 15.28 5.42
N ARG A 247 -13.34 14.46 4.57
CA ARG A 247 -13.22 14.71 3.12
C ARG A 247 -13.39 13.42 2.34
N PHE A 248 -13.78 13.52 1.06
CA PHE A 248 -13.77 12.39 0.13
C PHE A 248 -12.33 12.07 -0.30
N ASN A 249 -11.54 11.53 0.63
CA ASN A 249 -10.15 11.21 0.43
C ASN A 249 -9.76 9.95 1.21
N LEU A 250 -8.61 9.38 0.89
CA LEU A 250 -7.95 8.34 1.66
C LEU A 250 -6.76 8.95 2.41
N ILE A 251 -6.56 8.50 3.64
CA ILE A 251 -5.39 8.82 4.44
C ILE A 251 -4.60 7.54 4.71
N SER A 252 -3.29 7.67 4.83
CA SER A 252 -2.40 6.56 5.16
C SER A 252 -1.99 6.63 6.62
N LYS A 253 -2.14 5.53 7.35
CA LYS A 253 -1.68 5.38 8.73
C LYS A 253 -0.53 4.39 8.74
N LEU A 254 0.62 4.79 9.28
CA LEU A 254 1.78 3.93 9.40
C LEU A 254 1.46 2.73 10.31
N GLU A 255 1.58 1.53 9.79
CA GLU A 255 1.54 0.29 10.57
C GLU A 255 2.84 0.19 11.37
N ARG A 256 2.74 0.39 12.68
CA ARG A 256 3.86 0.21 13.59
C ARG A 256 3.82 -1.22 14.11
N ASN A 257 4.86 -2.00 13.87
CA ASN A 257 5.10 -3.20 14.68
C ASN A 257 5.59 -2.70 16.03
N TYR A 258 4.71 -2.68 17.01
CA TYR A 258 5.11 -2.35 18.37
C TYR A 258 5.93 -3.52 18.95
N GLU A 259 7.11 -3.20 19.46
CA GLU A 259 7.93 -4.12 20.22
C GLU A 259 7.61 -4.02 21.71
N LEU A 260 8.23 -4.88 22.55
CA LEU A 260 8.02 -4.85 24.00
C LEU A 260 8.28 -3.46 24.61
N ALA A 261 9.30 -2.76 24.13
CA ALA A 261 9.66 -1.42 24.61
C ALA A 261 8.54 -0.40 24.33
N ASP A 262 7.92 -0.46 23.16
CA ASP A 262 6.82 0.44 22.80
C ASP A 262 5.59 0.20 23.66
N TYR A 263 5.25 -1.07 23.95
CA TYR A 263 4.13 -1.38 24.84
C TYR A 263 4.43 -1.02 26.30
N ILE A 264 5.67 -1.07 26.74
CA ILE A 264 6.07 -0.56 28.07
C ILE A 264 5.80 0.94 28.15
N ASP A 265 6.17 1.70 27.11
CA ASP A 265 5.92 3.14 27.05
C ASP A 265 4.42 3.45 27.00
N LEU A 266 3.66 2.77 26.14
CA LEU A 266 2.19 2.91 26.04
C LEU A 266 1.49 2.60 27.37
N PHE A 267 1.90 1.55 28.07
CA PHE A 267 1.31 1.15 29.35
C PHE A 267 1.68 2.10 30.48
N SER A 268 2.85 2.71 30.40
CA SER A 268 3.29 3.74 31.37
C SER A 268 2.59 5.08 31.16
N ASN A 269 2.13 5.38 29.92
CA ASN A 269 1.57 6.67 29.50
C ASN A 269 0.11 6.58 29.03
N LEU A 270 -0.72 5.74 29.66
CA LEU A 270 -2.14 5.62 29.32
C LEU A 270 -2.88 6.96 29.40
N HIS A 271 -3.71 7.25 28.39
CA HIS A 271 -4.58 8.43 28.38
C HIS A 271 -5.68 8.29 29.45
N THR A 272 -5.52 8.96 30.58
CA THR A 272 -6.43 8.89 31.73
C THR A 272 -6.96 10.26 32.15
N ASN A 273 -8.20 10.30 32.66
CA ASN A 273 -8.76 11.50 33.29
C ASN A 273 -8.13 11.72 34.66
N LYS A 274 -7.93 12.99 35.02
CA LYS A 274 -7.44 13.38 36.36
C LYS A 274 -8.59 13.90 37.24
N GLN A 275 -8.70 13.41 38.46
CA GLN A 275 -9.59 13.95 39.49
C GLN A 275 -8.77 14.28 40.75
N HIS A 276 -8.92 15.48 41.24
CA HIS A 276 -8.14 16.00 42.40
C HIS A 276 -6.62 15.81 42.24
N GLY A 277 -6.09 16.03 41.04
CA GLY A 277 -4.68 15.88 40.72
C GLY A 277 -4.20 14.43 40.51
N LYS A 278 -5.06 13.43 40.73
CA LYS A 278 -4.72 12.00 40.57
C LYS A 278 -5.29 11.41 39.28
N SER A 279 -4.49 10.60 38.62
CA SER A 279 -4.91 9.88 37.39
C SER A 279 -5.83 8.72 37.71
N ALA A 280 -6.87 8.51 36.89
CA ALA A 280 -7.83 7.45 37.08
C ALA A 280 -7.22 6.05 36.78
N PRO A 281 -7.19 5.11 37.75
CA PRO A 281 -6.51 3.81 37.60
C PRO A 281 -7.28 2.80 36.74
N HIS A 282 -8.45 3.18 36.26
CA HIS A 282 -9.40 2.26 35.63
C HIS A 282 -8.81 1.48 34.42
N LYS A 283 -8.13 2.17 33.48
CA LYS A 283 -7.54 1.54 32.31
C LYS A 283 -6.44 0.55 32.69
N ALA A 284 -5.54 0.95 33.60
CA ALA A 284 -4.48 0.08 34.09
C ALA A 284 -5.03 -1.19 34.77
N ILE A 285 -6.06 -1.05 35.61
CA ILE A 285 -6.73 -2.18 36.26
C ILE A 285 -7.41 -3.09 35.26
N MET A 286 -8.03 -2.56 34.19
CA MET A 286 -8.62 -3.37 33.14
C MET A 286 -7.57 -4.18 32.39
N LEU A 287 -6.45 -3.55 32.00
CA LEU A 287 -5.36 -4.24 31.34
C LEU A 287 -4.71 -5.31 32.25
N LEU A 288 -4.49 -5.03 33.53
CA LEU A 288 -4.05 -6.02 34.50
C LEU A 288 -5.00 -7.22 34.59
N SER A 289 -6.32 -6.99 34.42
CA SER A 289 -7.32 -8.04 34.45
C SER A 289 -7.26 -8.92 33.21
N VAL A 290 -7.12 -8.30 32.06
CA VAL A 290 -6.88 -9.02 30.79
C VAL A 290 -5.61 -9.86 30.85
N ILE A 291 -4.51 -9.27 31.32
CA ILE A 291 -3.23 -9.96 31.50
C ILE A 291 -3.35 -11.16 32.44
N ASN A 292 -4.09 -11.04 33.54
CA ASN A 292 -4.29 -12.13 34.48
C ASN A 292 -5.11 -13.26 33.84
N LEU A 293 -6.13 -12.94 33.05
CA LEU A 293 -6.95 -13.93 32.35
C LEU A 293 -6.20 -14.62 31.19
N ILE A 294 -5.30 -13.93 30.50
CA ILE A 294 -4.39 -14.55 29.53
C ILE A 294 -3.43 -15.50 30.25
N SER A 295 -2.87 -15.08 31.39
CA SER A 295 -1.97 -15.91 32.19
C SER A 295 -2.62 -17.19 32.70
N SER A 296 -3.90 -17.15 33.06
CA SER A 296 -4.69 -18.29 33.53
C SER A 296 -5.37 -19.08 32.39
N GLN A 297 -5.07 -18.75 31.13
CA GLN A 297 -5.61 -19.40 29.91
C GLN A 297 -7.15 -19.29 29.75
N HIS A 298 -7.79 -18.34 30.41
CA HIS A 298 -9.22 -18.02 30.17
C HIS A 298 -9.41 -17.14 28.92
N ILE A 299 -8.39 -16.38 28.54
CA ILE A 299 -8.30 -15.66 27.26
C ILE A 299 -7.17 -16.29 26.45
N THR A 300 -7.53 -16.98 25.35
CA THR A 300 -6.63 -17.75 24.50
C THR A 300 -6.38 -17.15 23.13
N THR A 301 -7.10 -16.07 22.80
CA THR A 301 -6.98 -15.28 21.56
C THR A 301 -6.78 -13.82 21.89
N ASN A 302 -6.47 -12.99 20.89
CA ASN A 302 -6.38 -11.54 21.07
C ASN A 302 -7.76 -10.85 21.11
N GLU A 303 -8.86 -11.61 21.13
CA GLU A 303 -10.23 -11.12 21.28
C GLU A 303 -10.65 -11.14 22.74
N ILE A 304 -11.01 -9.99 23.28
CA ILE A 304 -11.37 -9.80 24.68
C ILE A 304 -12.88 -9.60 24.79
N ILE A 305 -13.59 -10.61 25.26
CA ILE A 305 -15.04 -10.57 25.44
C ILE A 305 -15.35 -9.92 26.80
N TYR A 306 -16.26 -8.92 26.79
CA TYR A 306 -16.76 -8.31 28.02
C TYR A 306 -17.80 -9.23 28.70
N ASN A 307 -17.35 -10.04 29.63
CA ASN A 307 -18.17 -11.04 30.37
C ASN A 307 -18.04 -10.89 31.88
N GLU A 308 -18.77 -11.71 32.62
CA GLU A 308 -18.74 -11.69 34.09
C GLU A 308 -17.39 -12.08 34.69
N GLU A 309 -16.62 -12.91 33.99
CA GLU A 309 -15.30 -13.33 34.44
C GLU A 309 -14.30 -12.18 34.41
N LEU A 310 -14.31 -11.40 33.32
CA LEU A 310 -13.52 -10.17 33.19
C LEU A 310 -13.93 -9.15 34.28
N GLU A 311 -15.24 -8.96 34.54
CA GLU A 311 -15.73 -8.06 35.59
C GLU A 311 -15.28 -8.51 36.99
N LYS A 312 -15.38 -9.81 37.30
CA LYS A 312 -14.91 -10.37 38.58
C LYS A 312 -13.41 -10.17 38.76
N CYS A 313 -12.62 -10.42 37.69
CA CYS A 313 -11.17 -10.21 37.70
C CYS A 313 -10.83 -8.72 37.90
N PHE A 314 -11.55 -7.80 37.23
CA PHE A 314 -11.41 -6.37 37.37
C PHE A 314 -11.66 -5.93 38.83
N LEU A 315 -12.75 -6.36 39.43
CA LEU A 315 -13.09 -6.04 40.84
C LEU A 315 -12.07 -6.59 41.83
N LYS A 316 -11.51 -7.78 41.57
CA LYS A 316 -10.45 -8.37 42.40
C LYS A 316 -9.17 -7.52 42.31
N ASN A 317 -8.76 -7.15 41.11
CA ASN A 317 -7.59 -6.28 40.91
C ASN A 317 -7.80 -4.88 41.49
N TRP A 318 -9.02 -4.33 41.34
CA TRP A 318 -9.36 -3.04 41.96
C TRP A 318 -9.11 -3.04 43.46
N LYS A 319 -9.66 -4.02 44.20
CA LYS A 319 -9.45 -4.19 45.66
C LYS A 319 -7.98 -4.35 46.01
N ARG A 320 -7.17 -4.96 45.15
CA ARG A 320 -5.76 -5.21 45.41
C ARG A 320 -4.89 -3.97 45.24
N TYR A 321 -5.13 -3.19 44.19
CA TYR A 321 -4.23 -2.12 43.78
C TYR A 321 -4.72 -0.70 44.08
N VAL A 322 -6.03 -0.47 44.18
CA VAL A 322 -6.59 0.85 44.44
C VAL A 322 -6.82 1.06 45.96
N LYS A 323 -5.95 1.81 46.61
CA LYS A 323 -6.00 2.05 48.06
C LYS A 323 -6.99 3.17 48.41
N GLU A 324 -7.18 4.16 47.55
CA GLU A 324 -8.07 5.32 47.79
C GLU A 324 -9.44 5.15 47.15
N VAL A 325 -10.30 4.37 47.78
CA VAL A 325 -11.65 3.98 47.23
C VAL A 325 -12.62 5.17 47.20
N SER A 326 -12.31 6.29 47.89
CA SER A 326 -13.24 7.43 48.01
C SER A 326 -13.32 8.30 46.75
N ILE A 327 -12.28 8.38 45.94
CA ILE A 327 -12.19 9.24 44.75
C ILE A 327 -12.74 8.55 43.52
N PHE A 328 -12.39 7.28 43.33
CA PHE A 328 -12.77 6.51 42.12
C PHE A 328 -13.68 5.31 42.46
N LYS A 329 -14.70 5.06 41.63
CA LYS A 329 -15.61 3.92 41.80
C LYS A 329 -15.29 2.82 40.79
N PRO A 330 -15.27 1.53 41.19
CA PRO A 330 -14.97 0.42 40.30
C PRO A 330 -16.10 0.18 39.29
N LYS A 331 -15.94 0.64 38.08
CA LYS A 331 -16.86 0.40 36.96
C LYS A 331 -16.08 -0.21 35.80
N ALA A 332 -16.19 -1.52 35.59
CA ALA A 332 -15.42 -2.24 34.58
C ALA A 332 -15.77 -1.82 33.14
N GLY A 333 -17.02 -1.48 32.86
CA GLY A 333 -17.45 -1.05 31.53
C GLY A 333 -16.79 0.24 31.05
N THR A 334 -16.51 1.16 31.97
CA THR A 334 -15.88 2.44 31.63
C THR A 334 -14.49 2.26 30.99
N PRO A 335 -13.51 1.58 31.62
CA PRO A 335 -12.21 1.37 31.02
C PRO A 335 -12.25 0.46 29.78
N PHE A 336 -13.10 -0.56 29.75
CA PHE A 336 -13.25 -1.42 28.58
C PHE A 336 -13.59 -0.60 27.34
N TRP A 337 -14.52 0.37 27.47
CA TRP A 337 -14.88 1.29 26.39
C TRP A 337 -13.75 2.28 26.06
N HIS A 338 -13.21 2.95 27.07
CA HIS A 338 -12.25 4.05 26.87
C HIS A 338 -10.85 3.58 26.45
N LEU A 339 -10.50 2.32 26.61
CA LEU A 339 -9.30 1.74 26.04
C LEU A 339 -9.28 1.83 24.51
N ASN A 340 -10.45 2.01 23.85
CA ASN A 340 -10.53 2.26 22.40
C ASN A 340 -9.81 3.54 21.94
N SER A 341 -9.38 4.40 22.86
CA SER A 341 -8.49 5.55 22.55
C SER A 341 -7.00 5.18 22.53
N GLU A 342 -6.64 3.99 22.96
CA GLU A 342 -5.27 3.49 22.92
C GLU A 342 -5.01 2.76 21.59
N PRO A 343 -3.81 2.88 20.99
CA PRO A 343 -3.53 2.35 19.65
C PRO A 343 -3.60 0.81 19.55
N PHE A 344 -3.47 0.12 20.66
CA PHE A 344 -3.44 -1.34 20.75
C PHE A 344 -4.79 -1.99 21.13
N TRP A 345 -5.88 -1.20 21.21
CA TRP A 345 -7.19 -1.71 21.64
C TRP A 345 -8.29 -1.18 20.73
N GLN A 346 -9.07 -2.07 20.10
CA GLN A 346 -10.15 -1.71 19.20
C GLN A 346 -11.44 -2.43 19.57
N LEU A 347 -12.55 -1.69 19.70
CA LEU A 347 -13.89 -2.26 19.91
C LEU A 347 -14.50 -2.74 18.61
N ILE A 348 -15.00 -3.98 18.60
CA ILE A 348 -15.68 -4.60 17.45
C ILE A 348 -17.16 -4.80 17.82
N PRO A 349 -18.09 -4.07 17.20
CA PRO A 349 -19.53 -4.24 17.43
C PRO A 349 -20.08 -5.46 16.70
N TYR A 350 -21.26 -5.95 17.15
CA TYR A 350 -21.97 -7.04 16.46
C TYR A 350 -22.43 -6.62 15.07
N GLU A 351 -23.02 -5.43 14.93
CA GLU A 351 -23.57 -4.89 13.68
C GLU A 351 -23.23 -3.41 13.49
N GLY A 352 -23.29 -2.94 12.23
CA GLY A 352 -23.18 -1.51 11.89
C GLY A 352 -21.81 -0.90 12.01
N GLY A 353 -20.75 -1.70 12.26
CA GLY A 353 -19.35 -1.27 12.26
C GLY A 353 -19.09 -0.02 13.13
N TYR A 354 -18.17 0.84 12.66
CA TYR A 354 -17.78 2.09 13.35
C TYR A 354 -18.95 3.03 13.64
N MET A 355 -20.00 3.06 12.80
CA MET A 355 -21.16 3.91 13.02
C MET A 355 -21.95 3.56 14.28
N THR A 356 -21.94 2.30 14.70
CA THR A 356 -22.52 1.87 15.98
C THR A 356 -21.75 2.47 17.15
N ILE A 357 -20.41 2.49 17.08
CA ILE A 357 -19.55 3.10 18.09
C ILE A 357 -19.88 4.60 18.22
N VAL A 358 -19.94 5.32 17.08
CA VAL A 358 -20.25 6.77 17.06
C VAL A 358 -21.63 7.07 17.64
N LYS A 359 -22.64 6.27 17.31
CA LYS A 359 -24.00 6.44 17.88
C LYS A 359 -24.04 6.21 19.39
N LEU A 360 -23.34 5.20 19.86
CA LEU A 360 -23.27 4.87 21.28
C LEU A 360 -22.54 5.92 22.10
N GLN A 361 -21.52 6.61 21.54
CA GLN A 361 -20.78 7.69 22.21
C GLN A 361 -21.68 8.84 22.65
N LYS A 362 -22.81 9.09 21.98
CA LYS A 362 -23.78 10.15 22.32
C LYS A 362 -24.67 9.82 23.51
N GLY A 363 -24.64 8.58 24.00
CA GLY A 363 -25.40 8.09 25.15
C GLY A 363 -24.55 7.78 26.37
N ASN A 364 -24.94 6.74 27.12
CA ASN A 364 -24.13 6.18 28.21
C ASN A 364 -23.61 4.78 27.79
N PRO A 365 -22.51 4.70 26.99
CA PRO A 365 -22.01 3.46 26.43
C PRO A 365 -21.34 2.54 27.45
N TYR A 366 -21.14 3.02 28.69
CA TYR A 366 -20.27 2.41 29.71
C TYR A 366 -20.97 1.39 30.59
N SER A 367 -22.29 1.19 30.42
CA SER A 367 -22.98 0.17 31.20
C SER A 367 -22.62 -1.22 30.69
N ALA A 368 -22.51 -2.19 31.62
CA ALA A 368 -22.25 -3.57 31.28
C ALA A 368 -23.29 -4.12 30.28
N GLY A 369 -24.58 -3.77 30.47
CA GLY A 369 -25.67 -4.17 29.57
C GLY A 369 -25.53 -3.60 28.17
N THR A 370 -25.12 -2.33 28.03
CA THR A 370 -24.89 -1.70 26.71
C THR A 370 -23.71 -2.34 26.00
N ILE A 371 -22.61 -2.56 26.70
CA ILE A 371 -21.41 -3.19 26.10
C ILE A 371 -21.75 -4.59 25.61
N ARG A 372 -22.36 -5.46 26.46
CA ARG A 372 -22.71 -6.82 26.09
C ARG A 372 -23.73 -6.90 24.94
N LYS A 373 -24.60 -5.90 24.82
CA LYS A 373 -25.62 -5.84 23.75
C LYS A 373 -25.02 -5.44 22.39
N TYR A 374 -24.09 -4.53 22.36
CA TYR A 374 -23.64 -3.90 21.10
C TYR A 374 -22.20 -4.22 20.71
N ILE A 375 -21.32 -4.58 21.68
CA ILE A 375 -19.91 -4.88 21.43
C ILE A 375 -19.68 -6.39 21.50
N LYS A 376 -19.21 -6.96 20.40
CA LYS A 376 -18.92 -8.40 20.30
C LYS A 376 -17.69 -8.76 21.13
N TYR A 377 -16.60 -8.00 20.94
CA TYR A 377 -15.37 -8.11 21.71
C TYR A 377 -14.51 -6.83 21.49
N ALA A 378 -13.47 -6.69 22.28
CA ALA A 378 -12.34 -5.81 21.94
C ALA A 378 -11.20 -6.65 21.38
N VAL A 379 -10.45 -6.10 20.40
CA VAL A 379 -9.24 -6.73 19.86
C VAL A 379 -8.02 -5.98 20.39
N ILE A 380 -7.06 -6.72 20.93
CA ILE A 380 -5.70 -6.19 21.18
C ILE A 380 -4.77 -6.60 20.05
N ASP A 381 -3.67 -5.84 19.86
CA ASP A 381 -2.65 -6.18 18.87
C ASP A 381 -2.19 -7.63 19.03
N LYS A 382 -1.97 -8.31 17.92
CA LYS A 382 -1.51 -9.70 17.91
C LYS A 382 -0.12 -9.82 18.56
N GLU A 383 0.75 -8.85 18.30
CA GLU A 383 2.07 -8.73 18.87
C GLU A 383 1.99 -8.58 20.40
N LEU A 384 1.12 -7.68 20.89
CA LEU A 384 0.88 -7.54 22.32
C LEU A 384 0.38 -8.85 22.96
N PHE A 385 -0.57 -9.52 22.30
CA PHE A 385 -1.08 -10.80 22.78
C PHE A 385 0.02 -11.85 22.87
N LEU A 386 0.91 -11.96 21.86
CA LEU A 386 2.04 -12.88 21.87
C LEU A 386 3.05 -12.54 22.98
N LEU A 387 3.36 -11.26 23.20
CA LEU A 387 4.19 -10.80 24.30
C LEU A 387 3.57 -11.16 25.67
N LEU A 388 2.26 -11.03 25.82
CA LEU A 388 1.54 -11.35 27.06
C LEU A 388 1.45 -12.85 27.34
N ARG A 389 1.66 -13.73 26.35
CA ARG A 389 1.78 -15.17 26.56
C ARG A 389 3.13 -15.58 27.14
N ASP A 390 4.18 -14.84 26.84
CA ASP A 390 5.49 -15.04 27.48
C ASP A 390 5.49 -14.54 28.93
N SER A 391 6.00 -15.33 29.88
CA SER A 391 5.95 -15.00 31.30
C SER A 391 6.83 -13.82 31.68
N SER A 392 8.01 -13.66 31.08
CA SER A 392 8.96 -12.58 31.35
C SER A 392 8.45 -11.24 30.84
N ASN A 393 8.00 -11.22 29.59
CA ASN A 393 7.42 -10.02 28.96
C ASN A 393 6.15 -9.57 29.69
N ARG A 394 5.30 -10.54 30.08
CA ARG A 394 4.08 -10.29 30.85
C ARG A 394 4.35 -9.62 32.18
N GLU A 395 5.33 -10.09 32.95
CA GLU A 395 5.70 -9.48 34.23
C GLU A 395 6.29 -8.08 34.04
N THR A 396 7.04 -7.84 32.98
CA THR A 396 7.56 -6.51 32.64
C THR A 396 6.43 -5.54 32.35
N LEU A 397 5.47 -5.93 31.52
CA LEU A 397 4.28 -5.11 31.19
C LEU A 397 3.38 -4.87 32.41
N LYS A 398 3.18 -5.84 33.29
CA LYS A 398 2.47 -5.64 34.55
C LYS A 398 3.14 -4.60 35.44
N ARG A 399 4.47 -4.63 35.55
CA ARG A 399 5.23 -3.63 36.32
C ARG A 399 5.03 -2.22 35.76
N ALA A 400 5.06 -2.04 34.43
CA ALA A 400 4.78 -0.77 33.78
C ALA A 400 3.42 -0.21 34.20
N LEU A 401 2.36 -1.05 34.15
CA LEU A 401 1.00 -0.65 34.58
C LEU A 401 0.91 -0.30 36.07
N ILE A 402 1.57 -1.07 36.95
CA ILE A 402 1.54 -0.82 38.41
C ILE A 402 2.28 0.48 38.70
N ASN A 403 3.46 0.70 38.14
CA ASN A 403 4.24 1.92 38.33
C ASN A 403 3.50 3.16 37.81
N SER A 404 2.75 3.05 36.70
CA SER A 404 1.95 4.18 36.19
C SER A 404 0.82 4.61 37.15
N MET A 405 0.33 3.70 37.98
CA MET A 405 -0.67 4.02 39.02
C MET A 405 -0.05 4.62 40.30
N ASP A 406 1.18 4.26 40.63
CA ASP A 406 1.86 4.72 41.83
C ASP A 406 2.48 6.14 41.66
N MET A 407 2.76 6.53 40.39
CA MET A 407 3.24 7.88 40.06
C MET A 407 2.12 8.90 39.82
N ALA A 408 0.87 8.53 40.00
CA ALA A 408 -0.33 9.31 39.65
C ALA A 408 -0.99 9.94 40.90
#